data_3a2c3af2888db87b6d993cd997cc22cc
#
_entry.id   3a2c3af2888db87b6d993cd997cc22cc
#
_cell.length_a   1.000
_cell.length_b   1.000
_cell.length_c   1.000
_cell.angle_alpha   90.00
_cell.angle_beta   90.00
_cell.angle_gamma   90.00
#
_symmetry.space_group_name_H-M   'P 1'
#
loop_
_entity.id
_entity.type
_entity.pdbx_description
1 polymer ?
#
loop_
_entity_poly.entity_id
_entity_poly.type
_entity_poly.pdbx_seq_one_letter_code
_entity_poly.pdbx_strand_id
1 'polypeptide(L)'
;MTMPRPLPSGPLIAFYGDDFTGASASMEATAFAGLDTVLFLSPPTPDRLRSFADARAIGIAGMARARGVQWMDDNLPAIFDLLGATGAPVVHYKVCSTFDSAPHIGSIGRAIEIGSRRFGGWTPMIVADPAMGRYQACGNLFAAARGTVYRLDRHPVMSRHPVTPMDEADLGRHLARQTKQKIGLIDFIAMKRGTADTELAHQLAAGAQIVSIDVLDRETLIEAGRLVWELGDRVEPIYGVGSQGLEAALIAYWQNAGLVAPPRSEFRAKQVDRIAVISGSVSAVTAAQIAHAKQHGFSTIALDAARAVDSSAWSKEIGRAADAALVELGFGKDVLVYSAAGPDDPAVTSLKVAVASSGISPESVNERVGSGLGMILDRVLLKSGLSRAVISGGDTSGRAASMLGIDALTAIAPLAPGSPLCRAHAERSYRDGLEIALKGGQVGAPDFFVAAKRGAPSDLSV
;
A
#
# COMPACT_ATOMS: atom_id res chain seq x y z
N MET A 1 36.41 1.85 -13.07
CA MET A 1 35.06 1.72 -12.43
C MET A 1 35.24 0.93 -11.14
N THR A 2 34.88 1.47 -10.01
CA THR A 2 34.84 0.74 -8.74
C THR A 2 33.81 -0.37 -8.83
N MET A 3 34.12 -1.56 -8.28
CA MET A 3 33.12 -2.64 -8.19
C MET A 3 31.91 -2.19 -7.37
N PRO A 4 30.69 -2.49 -7.80
CA PRO A 4 29.50 -2.15 -7.03
C PRO A 4 29.50 -2.85 -5.66
N ARG A 5 28.94 -2.19 -4.64
CA ARG A 5 28.77 -2.75 -3.30
C ARG A 5 27.94 -4.03 -3.40
N PRO A 6 28.46 -5.20 -2.91
CA PRO A 6 27.71 -6.45 -2.97
C PRO A 6 26.47 -6.42 -2.07
N LEU A 7 25.47 -7.22 -2.44
CA LEU A 7 24.28 -7.42 -1.61
C LEU A 7 24.58 -8.43 -0.49
N PRO A 8 24.19 -8.16 0.76
CA PRO A 8 24.30 -9.13 1.84
C PRO A 8 23.31 -10.29 1.67
N SER A 9 23.53 -11.36 2.41
CA SER A 9 22.53 -12.41 2.63
C SER A 9 21.37 -11.88 3.50
N GLY A 10 20.20 -12.54 3.44
CA GLY A 10 19.01 -12.14 4.19
C GLY A 10 18.26 -10.95 3.59
N PRO A 11 17.44 -10.26 4.39
CA PRO A 11 16.64 -9.12 3.93
C PRO A 11 17.50 -7.98 3.40
N LEU A 12 17.08 -7.36 2.30
CA LEU A 12 17.72 -6.17 1.71
C LEU A 12 16.97 -4.89 2.10
N ILE A 13 15.65 -4.98 2.18
CA ILE A 13 14.78 -3.86 2.49
C ILE A 13 13.80 -4.28 3.59
N ALA A 14 13.71 -3.49 4.66
CA ALA A 14 12.65 -3.58 5.64
C ALA A 14 11.84 -2.28 5.59
N PHE A 15 10.51 -2.35 5.42
CA PHE A 15 9.71 -1.14 5.26
C PHE A 15 8.46 -1.12 6.14
N TYR A 16 8.07 0.07 6.54
CA TYR A 16 6.77 0.35 7.14
C TYR A 16 5.98 1.27 6.22
N GLY A 17 4.82 0.80 5.75
CA GLY A 17 3.91 1.65 5.00
C GLY A 17 3.02 2.47 5.93
N ASP A 18 2.93 3.77 5.69
CA ASP A 18 2.11 4.67 6.50
C ASP A 18 0.59 4.44 6.30
N ASP A 19 0.22 3.71 5.24
CA ASP A 19 -1.10 3.13 5.01
C ASP A 19 -0.99 1.74 4.36
N PHE A 20 -2.09 0.99 4.41
CA PHE A 20 -2.15 -0.37 3.87
C PHE A 20 -1.92 -0.41 2.35
N THR A 21 -2.57 0.47 1.59
CA THR A 21 -2.45 0.50 0.12
C THR A 21 -1.01 0.82 -0.31
N GLY A 22 -0.38 1.77 0.39
CA GLY A 22 1.02 2.11 0.15
C GLY A 22 1.97 0.95 0.48
N ALA A 23 1.74 0.24 1.58
CA ALA A 23 2.52 -0.93 1.95
C ALA A 23 2.38 -2.06 0.91
N SER A 24 1.17 -2.28 0.40
CA SER A 24 0.89 -3.23 -0.67
C SER A 24 1.61 -2.85 -1.98
N ALA A 25 1.68 -1.56 -2.31
CA ALA A 25 2.42 -1.08 -3.49
C ALA A 25 3.93 -1.34 -3.38
N SER A 26 4.54 -1.18 -2.19
CA SER A 26 5.95 -1.55 -1.96
C SER A 26 6.17 -3.05 -2.04
N MET A 27 5.28 -3.86 -1.46
CA MET A 27 5.32 -5.33 -1.63
C MET A 27 5.25 -5.72 -3.10
N GLU A 28 4.35 -5.10 -3.87
CA GLU A 28 4.20 -5.34 -5.31
C GLU A 28 5.47 -4.98 -6.08
N ALA A 29 6.01 -3.78 -5.84
CA ALA A 29 7.21 -3.29 -6.51
C ALA A 29 8.43 -4.19 -6.26
N THR A 30 8.61 -4.67 -5.04
CA THR A 30 9.73 -5.54 -4.67
C THR A 30 9.54 -6.98 -5.17
N ALA A 31 8.34 -7.55 -4.96
CA ALA A 31 8.06 -8.94 -5.34
C ALA A 31 8.12 -9.16 -6.85
N PHE A 32 7.49 -8.28 -7.64
CA PHE A 32 7.49 -8.42 -9.11
C PHE A 32 8.81 -7.98 -9.75
N ALA A 33 9.70 -7.37 -8.99
CA ALA A 33 11.08 -7.16 -9.41
C ALA A 33 12.00 -8.37 -9.11
N GLY A 34 11.48 -9.44 -8.51
CA GLY A 34 12.20 -10.69 -8.26
C GLY A 34 12.79 -10.81 -6.85
N LEU A 35 12.37 -9.96 -5.92
CA LEU A 35 12.73 -10.09 -4.51
C LEU A 35 11.60 -10.81 -3.74
N ASP A 36 11.90 -11.94 -3.12
CA ASP A 36 10.93 -12.61 -2.24
C ASP A 36 10.52 -11.65 -1.13
N THR A 37 9.22 -11.30 -1.12
CA THR A 37 8.70 -10.22 -0.26
C THR A 37 7.52 -10.71 0.57
N VAL A 38 7.56 -10.41 1.86
CA VAL A 38 6.44 -10.60 2.79
C VAL A 38 5.95 -9.25 3.32
N LEU A 39 4.63 -9.07 3.36
CA LEU A 39 3.97 -7.92 3.99
C LEU A 39 3.14 -8.39 5.18
N PHE A 40 3.55 -8.04 6.39
CA PHE A 40 2.77 -8.25 7.60
C PHE A 40 1.66 -7.20 7.71
N LEU A 41 0.45 -7.62 8.08
CA LEU A 41 -0.71 -6.73 8.24
C LEU A 41 -0.72 -5.97 9.58
N SER A 42 0.13 -6.39 10.50
CA SER A 42 0.43 -5.74 11.79
C SER A 42 1.84 -6.13 12.21
N PRO A 43 2.46 -5.42 13.18
CA PRO A 43 3.79 -5.80 13.68
C PRO A 43 3.84 -7.28 14.10
N PRO A 44 4.69 -8.12 13.50
CA PRO A 44 4.78 -9.53 13.82
C PRO A 44 5.51 -9.78 15.15
N THR A 45 5.27 -10.93 15.74
CA THR A 45 6.14 -11.44 16.82
C THR A 45 7.51 -11.80 16.26
N PRO A 46 8.58 -11.83 17.09
CA PRO A 46 9.92 -12.27 16.65
C PRO A 46 9.92 -13.68 16.04
N ASP A 47 9.11 -14.61 16.57
CA ASP A 47 8.99 -15.97 16.04
C ASP A 47 8.34 -15.97 14.65
N ARG A 48 7.30 -15.16 14.49
CA ARG A 48 6.63 -15.04 13.19
C ARG A 48 7.52 -14.38 12.14
N LEU A 49 8.29 -13.39 12.54
CA LEU A 49 9.29 -12.77 11.65
C LEU A 49 10.33 -13.80 11.18
N ARG A 50 10.83 -14.64 12.10
CA ARG A 50 11.79 -15.71 11.77
C ARG A 50 11.24 -16.75 10.77
N SER A 51 9.93 -16.99 10.73
CA SER A 51 9.33 -17.90 9.75
C SER A 51 9.43 -17.43 8.30
N PHE A 52 9.86 -16.18 8.09
CA PHE A 52 10.12 -15.58 6.77
C PHE A 52 11.59 -15.10 6.63
N ALA A 53 12.52 -15.80 7.28
CA ALA A 53 13.94 -15.43 7.27
C ALA A 53 14.58 -15.42 5.87
N ASP A 54 14.01 -16.16 4.91
CA ASP A 54 14.46 -16.19 3.51
C ASP A 54 13.94 -15.02 2.68
N ALA A 55 13.01 -14.21 3.20
CA ALA A 55 12.49 -13.05 2.49
C ALA A 55 13.58 -11.99 2.26
N ARG A 56 13.63 -11.48 1.03
CA ARG A 56 14.56 -10.40 0.64
C ARG A 56 14.01 -9.01 0.93
N ALA A 57 12.69 -8.88 1.05
CA ALA A 57 12.04 -7.67 1.53
C ALA A 57 10.96 -8.00 2.56
N ILE A 58 10.91 -7.21 3.64
CA ILE A 58 9.98 -7.41 4.76
C ILE A 58 9.23 -6.11 4.98
N GLY A 59 7.91 -6.14 4.84
CA GLY A 59 7.04 -5.00 5.05
C GLY A 59 6.11 -5.15 6.25
N ILE A 60 5.75 -4.02 6.86
CA ILE A 60 4.69 -3.91 7.86
C ILE A 60 3.69 -2.88 7.36
N ALA A 61 2.43 -3.28 7.21
CA ALA A 61 1.36 -2.36 6.87
C ALA A 61 0.95 -1.55 8.10
N GLY A 62 0.78 -0.25 7.92
CA GLY A 62 0.50 0.67 8.99
C GLY A 62 -0.68 1.60 8.73
N MET A 63 -0.84 2.58 9.62
CA MET A 63 -1.91 3.57 9.57
C MET A 63 -1.45 4.98 9.98
N ALA A 64 -0.15 5.22 10.01
CA ALA A 64 0.44 6.47 10.50
C ALA A 64 -0.04 7.71 9.73
N ARG A 65 -0.41 7.56 8.43
CA ARG A 65 -0.96 8.64 7.59
C ARG A 65 -2.22 9.29 8.19
N ALA A 66 -3.05 8.50 8.86
CA ALA A 66 -4.29 8.96 9.47
C ALA A 66 -4.13 9.30 10.97
N ARG A 67 -2.89 9.38 11.47
CA ARG A 67 -2.61 9.56 12.90
C ARG A 67 -1.91 10.88 13.17
N GLY A 68 -2.17 11.42 14.37
CA GLY A 68 -1.49 12.61 14.86
C GLY A 68 -0.08 12.30 15.37
N VAL A 69 0.68 13.36 15.63
CA VAL A 69 2.09 13.30 16.05
C VAL A 69 2.28 12.47 17.33
N GLN A 70 1.39 12.62 18.33
CA GLN A 70 1.50 11.87 19.58
C GLN A 70 1.43 10.36 19.34
N TRP A 71 0.50 9.91 18.50
CA TRP A 71 0.41 8.48 18.13
C TRP A 71 1.71 8.00 17.47
N MET A 72 2.30 8.82 16.60
CA MET A 72 3.57 8.49 15.94
C MET A 72 4.70 8.36 16.96
N ASP A 73 4.76 9.25 17.94
CA ASP A 73 5.75 9.21 19.03
C ASP A 73 5.63 7.96 19.88
N ASP A 74 4.42 7.52 20.14
CA ASP A 74 4.13 6.36 20.98
C ASP A 74 4.35 5.02 20.25
N ASN A 75 4.20 4.99 18.90
CA ASN A 75 4.14 3.71 18.16
C ASN A 75 5.31 3.49 17.20
N LEU A 76 5.79 4.52 16.49
CA LEU A 76 6.83 4.33 15.47
C LEU A 76 8.19 3.87 16.04
N PRO A 77 8.64 4.25 17.24
CA PRO A 77 9.92 3.76 17.78
C PRO A 77 9.98 2.24 17.83
N ALA A 78 8.97 1.59 18.39
CA ALA A 78 8.93 0.13 18.50
C ALA A 78 8.88 -0.56 17.11
N ILE A 79 8.19 0.05 16.15
CA ILE A 79 8.14 -0.44 14.76
C ILE A 79 9.52 -0.32 14.11
N PHE A 80 10.21 0.80 14.29
CA PHE A 80 11.55 0.99 13.74
C PHE A 80 12.58 0.06 14.40
N ASP A 81 12.46 -0.21 15.69
CA ASP A 81 13.29 -1.22 16.37
C ASP A 81 13.07 -2.61 15.76
N LEU A 82 11.82 -2.98 15.48
CA LEU A 82 11.49 -4.25 14.84
C LEU A 82 12.07 -4.34 13.42
N LEU A 83 11.94 -3.27 12.62
CA LEU A 83 12.52 -3.22 11.27
C LEU A 83 14.06 -3.28 11.33
N GLY A 84 14.69 -2.55 12.25
CA GLY A 84 16.14 -2.60 12.46
C GLY A 84 16.63 -3.99 12.85
N ALA A 85 15.85 -4.72 13.66
CA ALA A 85 16.16 -6.08 14.08
C ALA A 85 16.14 -7.11 12.94
N THR A 86 15.57 -6.78 11.77
CA THR A 86 15.63 -7.64 10.58
C THR A 86 17.04 -7.78 10.00
N GLY A 87 17.94 -6.87 10.31
CA GLY A 87 19.28 -6.80 9.74
C GLY A 87 19.33 -6.29 8.29
N ALA A 88 18.21 -5.79 7.76
CA ALA A 88 18.17 -5.22 6.41
C ALA A 88 19.05 -3.96 6.33
N PRO A 89 19.89 -3.81 5.30
CA PRO A 89 20.73 -2.63 5.12
C PRO A 89 19.95 -1.37 4.75
N VAL A 90 18.68 -1.51 4.37
CA VAL A 90 17.78 -0.39 4.08
C VAL A 90 16.51 -0.53 4.91
N VAL A 91 16.23 0.48 5.73
CA VAL A 91 14.96 0.64 6.43
C VAL A 91 14.20 1.79 5.80
N HIS A 92 12.97 1.54 5.34
CA HIS A 92 12.19 2.49 4.59
C HIS A 92 10.88 2.86 5.31
N TYR A 93 10.69 4.15 5.55
CA TYR A 93 9.38 4.69 5.91
C TYR A 93 8.63 5.07 4.63
N LYS A 94 7.72 4.20 4.22
CA LYS A 94 6.97 4.30 2.97
C LYS A 94 5.77 5.21 3.11
N VAL A 95 5.75 6.28 2.34
CA VAL A 95 4.68 7.28 2.27
C VAL A 95 3.92 7.24 0.93
N CYS A 96 2.87 8.04 0.79
CA CYS A 96 2.14 8.16 -0.48
C CYS A 96 3.04 8.69 -1.60
N SER A 97 2.80 8.23 -2.83
CA SER A 97 3.47 8.76 -4.02
C SER A 97 3.06 10.20 -4.38
N THR A 98 2.08 10.75 -3.68
CA THR A 98 1.67 12.15 -3.74
C THR A 98 2.15 12.96 -2.53
N PHE A 99 2.89 12.34 -1.60
CA PHE A 99 3.53 12.96 -0.44
C PHE A 99 2.56 13.73 0.48
N ASP A 100 1.26 13.40 0.39
CA ASP A 100 0.20 14.06 1.16
C ASP A 100 0.39 13.84 2.66
N SER A 101 0.58 14.96 3.37
CA SER A 101 0.95 14.99 4.80
C SER A 101 0.75 16.40 5.35
N ALA A 102 0.66 16.52 6.67
CA ALA A 102 0.59 17.80 7.35
C ALA A 102 1.32 17.77 8.70
N PRO A 103 1.68 18.92 9.29
CA PRO A 103 2.41 18.96 10.57
C PRO A 103 1.71 18.23 11.72
N HIS A 104 0.38 18.17 11.71
CA HIS A 104 -0.45 17.65 12.80
C HIS A 104 -1.03 16.25 12.54
N ILE A 105 -1.04 15.78 11.29
CA ILE A 105 -1.58 14.49 10.88
C ILE A 105 -0.75 13.89 9.75
N GLY A 106 -0.38 12.62 9.87
CA GLY A 106 0.43 11.93 8.87
C GLY A 106 1.79 12.61 8.64
N SER A 107 2.38 13.19 9.68
CA SER A 107 3.58 14.01 9.57
C SER A 107 4.79 13.19 9.13
N ILE A 108 5.19 13.35 7.87
CA ILE A 108 6.40 12.72 7.31
C ILE A 108 7.64 13.27 8.04
N GLY A 109 7.66 14.56 8.33
CA GLY A 109 8.77 15.18 9.07
C GLY A 109 8.94 14.56 10.46
N ARG A 110 7.83 14.26 11.16
CA ARG A 110 7.91 13.61 12.47
C ARG A 110 8.44 12.17 12.37
N ALA A 111 7.99 11.41 11.38
CA ALA A 111 8.51 10.07 11.14
C ALA A 111 10.01 10.09 10.83
N ILE A 112 10.48 11.05 10.04
CA ILE A 112 11.91 11.25 9.75
C ILE A 112 12.67 11.54 11.05
N GLU A 113 12.20 12.43 11.89
CA GLU A 113 12.86 12.76 13.17
C GLU A 113 13.00 11.55 14.09
N ILE A 114 11.97 10.69 14.14
CA ILE A 114 12.00 9.46 14.95
C ILE A 114 13.01 8.47 14.36
N GLY A 115 12.94 8.21 13.04
CA GLY A 115 13.81 7.25 12.37
C GLY A 115 15.27 7.69 12.33
N SER A 116 15.55 8.97 12.06
CA SER A 116 16.92 9.51 12.06
C SER A 116 17.61 9.38 13.43
N ARG A 117 16.85 9.51 14.54
CA ARG A 117 17.42 9.26 15.89
C ARG A 117 17.77 7.79 16.10
N ARG A 118 17.04 6.87 15.45
CA ARG A 118 17.24 5.43 15.62
C ARG A 118 18.35 4.87 14.74
N PHE A 119 18.46 5.36 13.49
CA PHE A 119 19.34 4.79 12.48
C PHE A 119 20.55 5.66 12.15
N GLY A 120 20.52 6.95 12.48
CA GLY A 120 21.62 7.86 12.15
C GLY A 120 21.76 8.14 10.66
N GLY A 121 22.93 8.66 10.25
CA GLY A 121 23.25 8.95 8.86
C GLY A 121 22.42 10.08 8.25
N TRP A 122 22.46 10.19 6.92
CA TRP A 122 21.58 11.05 6.16
C TRP A 122 20.36 10.27 5.63
N THR A 123 19.23 10.93 5.51
CA THR A 123 17.99 10.32 5.05
C THR A 123 17.77 10.61 3.57
N PRO A 124 17.96 9.64 2.65
CA PRO A 124 17.53 9.78 1.26
C PRO A 124 16.00 9.86 1.17
N MET A 125 15.52 10.80 0.36
CA MET A 125 14.08 10.98 0.10
C MET A 125 13.79 10.84 -1.39
N ILE A 126 13.14 9.72 -1.78
CA ILE A 126 12.75 9.43 -3.17
C ILE A 126 11.25 9.18 -3.23
N VAL A 127 10.50 10.11 -3.84
CA VAL A 127 9.03 10.05 -3.93
C VAL A 127 8.56 9.69 -5.33
N ALA A 128 9.25 10.14 -6.35
CA ALA A 128 8.89 9.90 -7.73
C ALA A 128 9.10 8.43 -8.13
N ASP A 129 8.19 7.95 -8.96
CA ASP A 129 8.23 6.64 -9.62
C ASP A 129 7.63 6.80 -11.02
N PRO A 130 8.46 6.88 -12.08
CA PRO A 130 7.98 7.08 -13.45
C PRO A 130 7.00 6.00 -13.92
N ALA A 131 7.13 4.76 -13.44
CA ALA A 131 6.22 3.68 -13.79
C ALA A 131 4.79 3.93 -13.26
N MET A 132 4.67 4.72 -12.18
CA MET A 132 3.40 5.15 -11.61
C MET A 132 2.96 6.54 -12.09
N GLY A 133 3.64 7.12 -13.09
CA GLY A 133 3.36 8.48 -13.54
C GLY A 133 3.65 9.54 -12.49
N ARG A 134 4.68 9.34 -11.68
CA ARG A 134 5.18 10.28 -10.68
C ARG A 134 6.58 10.71 -11.06
N TYR A 135 6.80 12.01 -11.17
CA TYR A 135 8.06 12.59 -11.61
C TYR A 135 8.47 13.70 -10.65
N GLN A 136 9.76 13.81 -10.35
CA GLN A 136 10.28 14.93 -9.57
C GLN A 136 11.37 15.63 -10.35
N ALA A 137 11.25 16.96 -10.52
CA ALA A 137 12.19 17.81 -11.23
C ALA A 137 12.49 19.07 -10.42
N CYS A 138 13.77 19.35 -10.16
CA CYS A 138 14.22 20.48 -9.34
C CYS A 138 13.43 20.59 -8.03
N GLY A 139 13.23 19.43 -7.35
CA GLY A 139 12.49 19.30 -6.10
C GLY A 139 10.97 19.32 -6.23
N ASN A 140 10.40 19.67 -7.38
CA ASN A 140 8.96 19.75 -7.58
C ASN A 140 8.40 18.41 -8.03
N LEU A 141 7.35 17.94 -7.36
CA LEU A 141 6.65 16.69 -7.70
C LEU A 141 5.54 16.95 -8.73
N PHE A 142 5.47 16.05 -9.70
CA PHE A 142 4.43 15.98 -10.72
C PHE A 142 3.73 14.63 -10.65
N ALA A 143 2.41 14.62 -10.83
CA ALA A 143 1.60 13.42 -10.78
C ALA A 143 0.64 13.36 -11.96
N ALA A 144 0.55 12.17 -12.60
CA ALA A 144 -0.39 11.92 -13.67
C ALA A 144 -1.81 11.66 -13.11
N ALA A 145 -2.81 12.24 -13.78
CA ALA A 145 -4.22 11.95 -13.58
C ALA A 145 -4.95 12.03 -14.93
N ARG A 146 -5.71 11.00 -15.25
CA ARG A 146 -6.51 10.94 -16.51
C ARG A 146 -5.70 11.27 -17.76
N GLY A 147 -4.50 10.69 -17.88
CA GLY A 147 -3.61 10.89 -19.04
C GLY A 147 -2.88 12.24 -19.10
N THR A 148 -3.05 13.12 -18.13
CA THR A 148 -2.36 14.41 -18.04
C THR A 148 -1.47 14.47 -16.81
N VAL A 149 -0.26 15.01 -16.94
CA VAL A 149 0.66 15.22 -15.83
C VAL A 149 0.49 16.64 -15.29
N TYR A 150 0.26 16.74 -13.99
CA TYR A 150 0.09 18.00 -13.29
C TYR A 150 1.21 18.22 -12.27
N ARG A 151 1.67 19.44 -12.11
CA ARG A 151 2.42 19.78 -10.91
C ARG A 151 1.51 19.58 -9.68
N LEU A 152 2.04 19.06 -8.59
CA LEU A 152 1.24 18.50 -7.50
C LEU A 152 0.26 19.51 -6.88
N ASP A 153 0.68 20.75 -6.69
CA ASP A 153 -0.14 21.87 -6.18
C ASP A 153 -1.30 22.28 -7.10
N ARG A 154 -1.30 21.81 -8.35
CA ARG A 154 -2.34 22.02 -9.37
C ARG A 154 -3.06 20.71 -9.76
N HIS A 155 -2.70 19.61 -9.10
CA HIS A 155 -3.32 18.33 -9.38
C HIS A 155 -4.81 18.36 -8.98
N PRO A 156 -5.76 17.94 -9.86
CA PRO A 156 -7.20 18.16 -9.67
C PRO A 156 -7.78 17.53 -8.40
N VAL A 157 -7.12 16.48 -7.87
CA VAL A 157 -7.52 15.81 -6.63
C VAL A 157 -6.66 16.26 -5.46
N MET A 158 -5.32 16.23 -5.60
CA MET A 158 -4.42 16.43 -4.46
C MET A 158 -4.39 17.87 -3.95
N SER A 159 -4.53 18.86 -4.82
CA SER A 159 -4.63 20.27 -4.39
C SER A 159 -5.88 20.56 -3.52
N ARG A 160 -6.85 19.66 -3.56
CA ARG A 160 -8.13 19.76 -2.81
C ARG A 160 -8.38 18.53 -1.94
N HIS A 161 -7.30 17.82 -1.55
CA HIS A 161 -7.44 16.65 -0.68
C HIS A 161 -8.13 17.06 0.65
N PRO A 162 -9.17 16.34 1.10
CA PRO A 162 -10.01 16.82 2.22
C PRO A 162 -9.28 16.90 3.55
N VAL A 163 -8.20 16.13 3.75
CA VAL A 163 -7.44 16.06 5.01
C VAL A 163 -6.09 16.76 4.89
N THR A 164 -5.35 16.47 3.82
CA THR A 164 -3.98 16.94 3.57
C THR A 164 -3.87 17.53 2.17
N PRO A 165 -4.45 18.73 1.91
CA PRO A 165 -4.36 19.36 0.60
C PRO A 165 -2.90 19.71 0.29
N MET A 166 -2.46 19.38 -0.93
CA MET A 166 -1.09 19.63 -1.40
C MET A 166 -1.05 20.99 -2.13
N ASP A 167 -0.70 22.01 -1.41
CA ASP A 167 -0.60 23.41 -1.86
C ASP A 167 0.82 23.82 -2.30
N GLU A 168 1.80 22.94 -2.08
CA GLU A 168 3.21 23.10 -2.43
C GLU A 168 3.73 21.86 -3.17
N ALA A 169 4.30 22.05 -4.34
CA ALA A 169 4.87 20.98 -5.14
C ALA A 169 6.36 20.73 -4.87
N ASP A 170 7.08 21.72 -4.36
CA ASP A 170 8.45 21.55 -3.88
C ASP A 170 8.43 20.74 -2.58
N LEU A 171 8.90 19.49 -2.67
CA LEU A 171 8.84 18.55 -1.55
C LEU A 171 9.70 18.99 -0.37
N GLY A 172 10.82 19.66 -0.63
CA GLY A 172 11.66 20.22 0.42
C GLY A 172 10.94 21.33 1.21
N ARG A 173 10.26 22.24 0.50
CA ARG A 173 9.47 23.31 1.12
C ARG A 173 8.25 22.76 1.85
N HIS A 174 7.56 21.77 1.28
CA HIS A 174 6.44 21.10 1.95
C HIS A 174 6.90 20.45 3.24
N LEU A 175 7.98 19.67 3.19
CA LEU A 175 8.52 18.95 4.35
C LEU A 175 9.09 19.90 5.42
N ALA A 176 9.67 21.04 5.04
CA ALA A 176 10.18 22.05 5.98
C ALA A 176 9.10 22.63 6.92
N ARG A 177 7.81 22.47 6.59
CA ARG A 177 6.70 22.81 7.48
C ARG A 177 6.49 21.78 8.60
N GLN A 178 7.12 20.60 8.50
CA GLN A 178 6.90 19.45 9.38
C GLN A 178 8.14 19.06 10.22
N THR A 179 9.32 19.56 9.85
CA THR A 179 10.58 19.32 10.57
C THR A 179 11.51 20.51 10.48
N LYS A 180 12.45 20.60 11.43
CA LYS A 180 13.54 21.58 11.42
C LYS A 180 14.85 21.03 10.86
N GLN A 181 14.89 19.75 10.48
CA GLN A 181 16.05 19.14 9.86
C GLN A 181 16.33 19.81 8.52
N LYS A 182 17.61 20.08 8.23
CA LYS A 182 18.00 20.72 6.96
C LYS A 182 17.82 19.75 5.80
N ILE A 183 17.15 20.23 4.75
CA ILE A 183 16.81 19.46 3.56
C ILE A 183 17.68 19.93 2.40
N GLY A 184 18.41 19.01 1.79
CA GLY A 184 19.16 19.21 0.55
C GLY A 184 18.42 18.65 -0.65
N LEU A 185 18.94 18.94 -1.84
CA LEU A 185 18.40 18.46 -3.12
C LEU A 185 19.53 17.97 -4.02
N ILE A 186 19.36 16.78 -4.59
CA ILE A 186 20.10 16.33 -5.77
C ILE A 186 19.15 16.41 -6.94
N ASP A 187 19.32 17.41 -7.79
CA ASP A 187 18.48 17.58 -8.95
C ASP A 187 18.89 16.66 -10.13
N PHE A 188 17.98 16.48 -11.07
CA PHE A 188 18.24 15.67 -12.24
C PHE A 188 19.36 16.26 -13.14
N ILE A 189 19.64 17.56 -13.05
CA ILE A 189 20.70 18.21 -13.83
C ILE A 189 22.07 17.75 -13.35
N ALA A 190 22.27 17.70 -12.02
CA ALA A 190 23.51 17.16 -11.43
C ALA A 190 23.73 15.68 -11.81
N MET A 191 22.65 14.87 -11.83
CA MET A 191 22.71 13.48 -12.28
C MET A 191 23.12 13.37 -13.75
N LYS A 192 22.46 14.12 -14.65
CA LYS A 192 22.75 14.11 -16.09
C LYS A 192 24.14 14.64 -16.43
N ARG A 193 24.71 15.48 -15.58
CA ARG A 193 26.10 16.01 -15.72
C ARG A 193 27.15 15.09 -15.09
N GLY A 194 26.75 14.05 -14.35
CA GLY A 194 27.67 13.18 -13.62
C GLY A 194 28.33 13.84 -12.40
N THR A 195 27.69 14.89 -11.84
CA THR A 195 28.19 15.63 -10.66
C THR A 195 27.41 15.34 -9.38
N ALA A 196 26.51 14.35 -9.41
CA ALA A 196 25.61 14.04 -8.29
C ALA A 196 26.37 13.64 -7.00
N ASP A 197 27.50 12.92 -7.11
CA ASP A 197 28.33 12.55 -5.95
C ASP A 197 28.92 13.78 -5.27
N THR A 198 29.48 14.71 -6.07
CA THR A 198 30.05 15.96 -5.57
C THR A 198 28.97 16.83 -4.93
N GLU A 199 27.78 16.90 -5.55
CA GLU A 199 26.66 17.66 -5.01
C GLU A 199 26.15 17.03 -3.70
N LEU A 200 26.03 15.71 -3.61
CA LEU A 200 25.66 15.03 -2.36
C LEU A 200 26.66 15.36 -1.24
N ALA A 201 27.97 15.25 -1.53
CA ALA A 201 29.01 15.59 -0.55
C ALA A 201 28.91 17.06 -0.10
N HIS A 202 28.63 17.96 -1.03
CA HIS A 202 28.43 19.38 -0.74
C HIS A 202 27.19 19.63 0.15
N GLN A 203 26.05 19.00 -0.16
CA GLN A 203 24.81 19.11 0.63
C GLN A 203 25.03 18.61 2.07
N LEU A 204 25.69 17.44 2.21
CA LEU A 204 26.00 16.85 3.53
C LEU A 204 26.97 17.76 4.32
N ALA A 205 28.03 18.25 3.69
CA ALA A 205 28.98 19.18 4.33
C ALA A 205 28.30 20.50 4.74
N ALA A 206 27.29 20.95 3.99
CA ALA A 206 26.46 22.08 4.35
C ALA A 206 25.47 21.76 5.48
N GLY A 207 25.43 20.52 6.01
CA GLY A 207 24.63 20.10 7.14
C GLY A 207 23.23 19.59 6.77
N ALA A 208 22.98 19.19 5.51
CA ALA A 208 21.74 18.52 5.13
C ALA A 208 21.63 17.18 5.84
N GLN A 209 20.50 16.93 6.48
CA GLN A 209 20.18 15.68 7.17
C GLN A 209 19.22 14.83 6.33
N ILE A 210 18.43 15.47 5.48
CA ILE A 210 17.52 14.87 4.52
C ILE A 210 17.98 15.32 3.13
N VAL A 211 18.04 14.42 2.17
CA VAL A 211 18.39 14.77 0.79
C VAL A 211 17.30 14.25 -0.14
N SER A 212 16.52 15.19 -0.70
CA SER A 212 15.55 14.91 -1.75
C SER A 212 16.29 14.61 -3.05
N ILE A 213 15.88 13.58 -3.77
CA ILE A 213 16.53 13.13 -4.99
C ILE A 213 15.50 13.13 -6.13
N ASP A 214 15.78 13.88 -7.19
CA ASP A 214 14.93 13.92 -8.37
C ASP A 214 14.91 12.59 -9.13
N VAL A 215 13.76 12.25 -9.70
CA VAL A 215 13.60 11.12 -10.61
C VAL A 215 12.63 11.49 -11.72
N LEU A 216 13.06 11.43 -12.97
CA LEU A 216 12.27 11.73 -14.17
C LEU A 216 12.05 10.52 -15.08
N ASP A 217 13.04 9.66 -15.16
CA ASP A 217 13.12 8.56 -16.12
C ASP A 217 13.94 7.40 -15.54
N ARG A 218 14.11 6.34 -16.34
CA ARG A 218 14.87 5.15 -15.93
C ARG A 218 16.33 5.49 -15.60
N GLU A 219 16.97 6.42 -16.30
CA GLU A 219 18.36 6.78 -16.06
C GLU A 219 18.53 7.47 -14.71
N THR A 220 17.70 8.47 -14.42
CA THR A 220 17.71 9.16 -13.12
C THR A 220 17.26 8.25 -11.99
N LEU A 221 16.35 7.28 -12.25
CA LEU A 221 15.94 6.28 -11.26
C LEU A 221 17.12 5.37 -10.87
N ILE A 222 17.89 4.87 -11.86
CA ILE A 222 19.10 4.06 -11.62
C ILE A 222 20.12 4.86 -10.82
N GLU A 223 20.36 6.10 -11.20
CA GLU A 223 21.33 6.96 -10.53
C GLU A 223 20.92 7.29 -9.10
N ALA A 224 19.63 7.57 -8.86
CA ALA A 224 19.10 7.75 -7.51
C ALA A 224 19.34 6.51 -6.63
N GLY A 225 19.08 5.31 -7.17
CA GLY A 225 19.37 4.05 -6.47
C GLY A 225 20.89 3.86 -6.19
N ARG A 226 21.74 4.24 -7.14
CA ARG A 226 23.20 4.21 -6.97
C ARG A 226 23.64 5.13 -5.83
N LEU A 227 23.17 6.37 -5.81
CA LEU A 227 23.51 7.34 -4.76
C LEU A 227 23.15 6.80 -3.38
N VAL A 228 21.95 6.22 -3.24
CA VAL A 228 21.51 5.64 -1.97
C VAL A 228 22.36 4.42 -1.59
N TRP A 229 22.58 3.48 -2.52
CA TRP A 229 23.27 2.22 -2.21
C TRP A 229 24.76 2.36 -2.01
N GLU A 230 25.44 3.11 -2.89
CA GLU A 230 26.91 3.22 -2.86
C GLU A 230 27.41 4.26 -1.85
N LEU A 231 26.64 5.34 -1.62
CA LEU A 231 27.04 6.47 -0.79
C LEU A 231 26.30 6.54 0.54
N GLY A 232 25.33 5.63 0.76
CA GLY A 232 24.66 5.46 2.06
C GLY A 232 25.63 4.93 3.13
N ASP A 233 25.21 5.05 4.40
CA ASP A 233 25.99 4.55 5.54
C ASP A 233 26.26 3.04 5.36
N ARG A 234 27.41 2.59 5.84
CA ARG A 234 27.84 1.19 5.75
C ARG A 234 27.89 0.49 7.09
N VAL A 235 27.74 1.23 8.17
CA VAL A 235 27.77 0.71 9.54
C VAL A 235 26.35 0.54 10.05
N GLU A 236 25.51 1.57 9.85
CA GLU A 236 24.10 1.56 10.23
C GLU A 236 23.22 1.32 9.00
N PRO A 237 21.97 0.83 9.18
CA PRO A 237 21.02 0.75 8.10
C PRO A 237 20.72 2.13 7.51
N ILE A 238 20.61 2.21 6.19
CA ILE A 238 20.19 3.41 5.48
C ILE A 238 18.71 3.64 5.80
N TYR A 239 18.38 4.71 6.52
CA TYR A 239 17.00 5.08 6.77
C TYR A 239 16.48 5.99 5.65
N GLY A 240 15.72 5.42 4.73
CA GLY A 240 15.15 6.13 3.60
C GLY A 240 13.67 6.45 3.79
N VAL A 241 13.21 7.54 3.18
CA VAL A 241 11.81 7.96 3.19
C VAL A 241 11.34 8.25 1.77
N GLY A 242 10.15 7.85 1.44
CA GLY A 242 9.60 8.09 0.09
C GLY A 242 8.43 7.20 -0.25
N SER A 243 8.07 7.18 -1.52
CA SER A 243 7.12 6.24 -2.06
C SER A 243 7.79 4.90 -2.38
N GLN A 244 7.09 3.98 -3.03
CA GLN A 244 7.71 2.79 -3.66
C GLN A 244 8.81 3.16 -4.69
N GLY A 245 8.94 4.43 -5.03
CA GLY A 245 10.05 4.93 -5.85
C GLY A 245 11.43 4.70 -5.25
N LEU A 246 11.55 4.64 -3.91
CA LEU A 246 12.81 4.30 -3.24
C LEU A 246 13.20 2.85 -3.53
N GLU A 247 12.28 1.91 -3.38
CA GLU A 247 12.52 0.50 -3.71
C GLU A 247 12.80 0.34 -5.19
N ALA A 248 12.00 1.01 -6.04
CA ALA A 248 12.18 0.97 -7.49
C ALA A 248 13.56 1.48 -7.91
N ALA A 249 14.07 2.55 -7.29
CA ALA A 249 15.40 3.10 -7.56
C ALA A 249 16.51 2.12 -7.15
N LEU A 250 16.45 1.57 -5.94
CA LEU A 250 17.41 0.58 -5.46
C LEU A 250 17.46 -0.65 -6.37
N ILE A 251 16.30 -1.20 -6.70
CA ILE A 251 16.19 -2.39 -7.56
C ILE A 251 16.67 -2.07 -8.98
N ALA A 252 16.30 -0.92 -9.55
CA ALA A 252 16.78 -0.52 -10.87
C ALA A 252 18.31 -0.42 -10.92
N TYR A 253 18.92 0.12 -9.86
CA TYR A 253 20.39 0.14 -9.75
C TYR A 253 20.97 -1.27 -9.58
N TRP A 254 20.44 -2.09 -8.67
CA TRP A 254 20.94 -3.45 -8.46
C TRP A 254 20.85 -4.33 -9.71
N GLN A 255 19.77 -4.21 -10.49
CA GLN A 255 19.62 -4.89 -11.77
C GLN A 255 20.62 -4.37 -12.82
N ASN A 256 20.81 -3.03 -12.90
CA ASN A 256 21.76 -2.42 -13.82
C ASN A 256 23.22 -2.80 -13.48
N ALA A 257 23.52 -2.96 -12.20
CA ALA A 257 24.82 -3.40 -11.71
C ALA A 257 25.02 -4.93 -11.74
N GLY A 258 24.04 -5.70 -12.19
CA GLY A 258 24.08 -7.17 -12.23
C GLY A 258 24.03 -7.85 -10.86
N LEU A 259 23.61 -7.13 -9.81
CA LEU A 259 23.51 -7.65 -8.43
C LEU A 259 22.21 -8.42 -8.19
N VAL A 260 21.15 -8.07 -8.93
CA VAL A 260 19.84 -8.76 -8.93
C VAL A 260 19.49 -9.09 -10.37
N ALA A 261 19.08 -10.33 -10.60
CA ALA A 261 18.59 -10.73 -11.91
C ALA A 261 17.19 -10.11 -12.14
N PRO A 262 16.86 -9.69 -13.39
CA PRO A 262 15.48 -9.34 -13.71
C PRO A 262 14.55 -10.55 -13.50
N PRO A 263 13.25 -10.33 -13.21
CA PRO A 263 12.31 -11.40 -12.99
C PRO A 263 12.25 -12.34 -14.22
N ARG A 264 12.22 -13.66 -13.97
CA ARG A 264 12.36 -14.68 -15.02
C ARG A 264 11.06 -15.04 -15.74
N SER A 265 9.90 -14.65 -15.21
CA SER A 265 8.59 -15.06 -15.77
C SER A 265 7.55 -13.96 -15.57
N GLU A 266 6.51 -14.02 -16.39
CA GLU A 266 5.30 -13.27 -16.11
C GLU A 266 4.63 -13.82 -14.85
N PHE A 267 4.38 -12.94 -13.89
CA PHE A 267 3.63 -13.27 -12.68
C PHE A 267 2.15 -13.43 -13.04
N ARG A 268 1.67 -14.66 -13.02
CA ARG A 268 0.27 -15.01 -13.28
C ARG A 268 -0.19 -16.09 -12.33
N ALA A 269 -1.42 -16.00 -11.85
CA ALA A 269 -2.09 -17.09 -11.12
C ALA A 269 -2.95 -17.91 -12.08
N LYS A 270 -3.28 -19.14 -11.70
CA LYS A 270 -4.24 -19.93 -12.46
C LYS A 270 -5.65 -19.37 -12.28
N GLN A 271 -6.47 -19.44 -13.30
CA GLN A 271 -7.89 -19.15 -13.17
C GLN A 271 -8.53 -20.14 -12.18
N VAL A 272 -9.49 -19.66 -11.39
CA VAL A 272 -10.29 -20.49 -10.48
C VAL A 272 -11.75 -20.57 -10.99
N ASP A 273 -12.44 -21.62 -10.58
CA ASP A 273 -13.83 -21.83 -11.02
C ASP A 273 -14.78 -20.79 -10.45
N ARG A 274 -14.62 -20.45 -9.17
CA ARG A 274 -15.47 -19.51 -8.45
C ARG A 274 -14.67 -18.69 -7.45
N ILE A 275 -15.14 -17.47 -7.21
CA ILE A 275 -14.61 -16.59 -6.15
C ILE A 275 -15.73 -15.99 -5.30
N ALA A 276 -15.36 -15.53 -4.12
CA ALA A 276 -16.20 -14.70 -3.27
C ALA A 276 -15.59 -13.29 -3.16
N VAL A 277 -16.43 -12.29 -3.33
CA VAL A 277 -16.07 -10.87 -3.20
C VAL A 277 -16.90 -10.25 -2.09
N ILE A 278 -16.27 -9.47 -1.22
CA ILE A 278 -16.97 -8.55 -0.30
C ILE A 278 -16.55 -7.11 -0.58
N SER A 279 -17.50 -6.18 -0.47
CA SER A 279 -17.23 -4.75 -0.71
C SER A 279 -17.91 -3.86 0.32
N GLY A 280 -17.11 -3.06 1.04
CA GLY A 280 -17.57 -1.95 1.88
C GLY A 280 -17.35 -0.57 1.25
N SER A 281 -16.91 -0.53 -0.01
CA SER A 281 -16.59 0.71 -0.72
C SER A 281 -17.83 1.33 -1.35
N VAL A 282 -18.00 2.65 -1.16
CA VAL A 282 -19.05 3.47 -1.78
C VAL A 282 -18.54 4.29 -2.98
N SER A 283 -17.34 4.02 -3.49
CA SER A 283 -16.73 4.79 -4.57
C SER A 283 -17.39 4.54 -5.93
N ALA A 284 -17.35 5.52 -6.82
CA ALA A 284 -17.82 5.37 -8.20
C ALA A 284 -17.02 4.30 -8.99
N VAL A 285 -15.73 4.13 -8.70
CA VAL A 285 -14.90 3.07 -9.29
C VAL A 285 -15.43 1.69 -8.89
N THR A 286 -15.69 1.48 -7.60
CA THR A 286 -16.26 0.20 -7.13
C THR A 286 -17.68 -0.02 -7.66
N ALA A 287 -18.49 1.03 -7.83
CA ALA A 287 -19.81 0.93 -8.46
C ALA A 287 -19.72 0.36 -9.89
N ALA A 288 -18.78 0.86 -10.70
CA ALA A 288 -18.54 0.35 -12.05
C ALA A 288 -18.09 -1.13 -12.03
N GLN A 289 -17.26 -1.51 -11.05
CA GLN A 289 -16.80 -2.89 -10.87
C GLN A 289 -17.93 -3.85 -10.46
N ILE A 290 -18.81 -3.42 -9.56
CA ILE A 290 -20.01 -4.19 -9.19
C ILE A 290 -20.94 -4.38 -10.39
N ALA A 291 -21.17 -3.32 -11.17
CA ALA A 291 -22.00 -3.38 -12.38
C ALA A 291 -21.39 -4.33 -13.42
N HIS A 292 -20.09 -4.25 -13.65
CA HIS A 292 -19.36 -5.13 -14.56
C HIS A 292 -19.43 -6.60 -14.11
N ALA A 293 -19.16 -6.88 -12.84
CA ALA A 293 -19.26 -8.23 -12.30
C ALA A 293 -20.65 -8.84 -12.47
N LYS A 294 -21.71 -8.05 -12.20
CA LYS A 294 -23.10 -8.47 -12.42
C LYS A 294 -23.38 -8.87 -13.87
N GLN A 295 -22.86 -8.10 -14.83
CA GLN A 295 -22.97 -8.40 -16.26
C GLN A 295 -22.20 -9.67 -16.67
N HIS A 296 -21.17 -10.04 -15.88
CA HIS A 296 -20.32 -11.21 -16.13
C HIS A 296 -20.64 -12.40 -15.21
N GLY A 297 -21.88 -12.51 -14.75
CA GLY A 297 -22.39 -13.72 -14.10
C GLY A 297 -22.20 -13.80 -12.60
N PHE A 298 -21.69 -12.76 -11.95
CA PHE A 298 -21.67 -12.71 -10.49
C PHE A 298 -23.08 -12.54 -9.92
N SER A 299 -23.41 -13.33 -8.91
CA SER A 299 -24.57 -13.08 -8.06
C SER A 299 -24.26 -11.98 -7.06
N THR A 300 -24.97 -10.86 -7.15
CA THR A 300 -24.75 -9.69 -6.32
C THR A 300 -25.76 -9.66 -5.17
N ILE A 301 -25.27 -9.55 -3.93
CA ILE A 301 -26.05 -9.60 -2.69
C ILE A 301 -25.86 -8.29 -1.94
N ALA A 302 -26.93 -7.49 -1.88
CA ALA A 302 -26.94 -6.26 -1.09
C ALA A 302 -27.03 -6.60 0.40
N LEU A 303 -26.20 -5.94 1.20
CA LEU A 303 -26.17 -6.01 2.65
C LEU A 303 -26.87 -4.76 3.22
N ASP A 304 -27.86 -4.95 4.07
CA ASP A 304 -28.54 -3.84 4.75
C ASP A 304 -27.65 -3.30 5.89
N ALA A 305 -26.71 -2.43 5.52
CA ALA A 305 -25.74 -1.83 6.45
C ALA A 305 -26.42 -0.95 7.52
N ALA A 306 -27.64 -0.44 7.29
CA ALA A 306 -28.36 0.34 8.29
C ALA A 306 -28.68 -0.48 9.55
N ARG A 307 -28.73 -1.81 9.46
CA ARG A 307 -28.92 -2.70 10.61
C ARG A 307 -27.70 -2.75 11.56
N ALA A 308 -26.54 -2.26 11.13
CA ALA A 308 -25.32 -2.27 11.96
C ALA A 308 -25.42 -1.38 13.22
N VAL A 309 -26.44 -0.54 13.34
CA VAL A 309 -26.74 0.23 14.56
C VAL A 309 -27.33 -0.65 15.67
N ASP A 310 -27.92 -1.79 15.35
CA ASP A 310 -28.48 -2.76 16.31
C ASP A 310 -27.75 -4.11 16.18
N SER A 311 -27.15 -4.59 17.28
CA SER A 311 -26.32 -5.79 17.26
C SER A 311 -27.10 -7.07 16.89
N SER A 312 -28.37 -7.20 17.31
CA SER A 312 -29.21 -8.37 17.01
C SER A 312 -29.66 -8.36 15.56
N ALA A 313 -30.15 -7.22 15.06
CA ALA A 313 -30.53 -7.06 13.66
C ALA A 313 -29.33 -7.27 12.73
N TRP A 314 -28.16 -6.77 13.12
CA TRP A 314 -26.92 -6.93 12.37
C TRP A 314 -26.46 -8.39 12.28
N SER A 315 -26.50 -9.13 13.40
CA SER A 315 -26.16 -10.57 13.40
C SER A 315 -27.07 -11.37 12.48
N LYS A 316 -28.38 -11.06 12.45
CA LYS A 316 -29.34 -11.71 11.54
C LYS A 316 -29.03 -11.39 10.08
N GLU A 317 -28.64 -10.13 9.78
CA GLU A 317 -28.32 -9.69 8.43
C GLU A 317 -27.02 -10.35 7.91
N ILE A 318 -25.98 -10.45 8.74
CA ILE A 318 -24.77 -11.21 8.43
C ILE A 318 -25.13 -12.67 8.08
N GLY A 319 -25.98 -13.30 8.89
CA GLY A 319 -26.45 -14.65 8.62
C GLY A 319 -27.16 -14.78 7.28
N ARG A 320 -28.15 -13.88 7.02
CA ARG A 320 -28.92 -13.85 5.77
C ARG A 320 -28.01 -13.71 4.54
N ALA A 321 -27.07 -12.74 4.57
CA ALA A 321 -26.18 -12.48 3.45
C ALA A 321 -25.22 -13.64 3.18
N ALA A 322 -24.67 -14.26 4.23
CA ALA A 322 -23.80 -15.43 4.10
C ALA A 322 -24.54 -16.63 3.54
N ASP A 323 -25.76 -16.91 4.02
CA ASP A 323 -26.58 -18.02 3.52
C ASP A 323 -27.00 -17.81 2.06
N ALA A 324 -27.38 -16.58 1.68
CA ALA A 324 -27.67 -16.23 0.29
C ALA A 324 -26.43 -16.45 -0.62
N ALA A 325 -25.24 -16.05 -0.17
CA ALA A 325 -24.01 -16.26 -0.92
C ALA A 325 -23.71 -17.76 -1.11
N LEU A 326 -23.92 -18.58 -0.07
CA LEU A 326 -23.70 -20.02 -0.15
C LEU A 326 -24.67 -20.71 -1.10
N VAL A 327 -25.93 -20.27 -1.15
CA VAL A 327 -26.93 -20.79 -2.10
C VAL A 327 -26.49 -20.52 -3.54
N GLU A 328 -26.08 -19.28 -3.84
CA GLU A 328 -25.65 -18.89 -5.20
C GLU A 328 -24.35 -19.61 -5.62
N LEU A 329 -23.41 -19.79 -4.69
CA LEU A 329 -22.24 -20.62 -4.91
C LEU A 329 -22.62 -22.09 -5.21
N GLY A 330 -23.64 -22.61 -4.55
CA GLY A 330 -24.18 -23.94 -4.83
C GLY A 330 -24.72 -24.11 -6.26
N PHE A 331 -25.19 -23.03 -6.86
CA PHE A 331 -25.60 -22.97 -8.28
C PHE A 331 -24.42 -22.72 -9.24
N GLY A 332 -23.19 -22.71 -8.75
CA GLY A 332 -21.99 -22.55 -9.58
C GLY A 332 -21.66 -21.10 -9.93
N LYS A 333 -22.30 -20.12 -9.29
CA LYS A 333 -22.03 -18.68 -9.54
C LYS A 333 -20.91 -18.14 -8.66
N ASP A 334 -20.22 -17.10 -9.15
CA ASP A 334 -19.42 -16.24 -8.32
C ASP A 334 -20.33 -15.34 -7.46
N VAL A 335 -19.89 -14.93 -6.28
CA VAL A 335 -20.70 -14.11 -5.38
C VAL A 335 -20.00 -12.80 -5.03
N LEU A 336 -20.80 -11.73 -4.93
CA LEU A 336 -20.35 -10.42 -4.51
C LEU A 336 -21.34 -9.85 -3.49
N VAL A 337 -20.90 -9.74 -2.22
CA VAL A 337 -21.67 -9.11 -1.13
C VAL A 337 -21.18 -7.67 -0.96
N TYR A 338 -22.08 -6.70 -0.96
CA TYR A 338 -21.71 -5.27 -0.88
C TYR A 338 -22.64 -4.48 0.03
N SER A 339 -22.10 -3.46 0.70
CA SER A 339 -22.86 -2.55 1.57
C SER A 339 -23.54 -1.41 0.80
N ALA A 340 -23.02 -1.03 -0.36
CA ALA A 340 -23.61 -0.07 -1.29
C ALA A 340 -23.07 -0.30 -2.70
N ALA A 341 -23.90 -0.05 -3.72
CA ALA A 341 -23.54 -0.17 -5.12
C ALA A 341 -22.94 1.14 -5.71
N GLY A 342 -22.56 2.09 -4.88
CA GLY A 342 -21.94 3.36 -5.29
C GLY A 342 -22.34 4.53 -4.39
N PRO A 343 -21.86 5.75 -4.70
CA PRO A 343 -22.10 6.92 -3.86
C PRO A 343 -23.57 7.37 -3.83
N ASP A 344 -24.31 7.10 -4.91
CA ASP A 344 -25.71 7.49 -5.08
C ASP A 344 -26.70 6.37 -4.67
N ASP A 345 -26.20 5.25 -4.13
CA ASP A 345 -27.04 4.15 -3.66
C ASP A 345 -27.89 4.61 -2.46
N PRO A 346 -29.21 4.38 -2.47
CA PRO A 346 -30.10 4.67 -1.33
C PRO A 346 -29.61 4.06 0.00
N ALA A 347 -28.89 2.95 -0.02
CA ALA A 347 -28.29 2.33 1.16
C ALA A 347 -27.34 3.28 1.91
N VAL A 348 -26.64 4.19 1.20
CA VAL A 348 -25.75 5.20 1.82
C VAL A 348 -26.57 6.17 2.67
N THR A 349 -27.70 6.65 2.13
CA THR A 349 -28.59 7.56 2.86
C THR A 349 -29.27 6.85 4.03
N SER A 350 -29.74 5.61 3.83
CA SER A 350 -30.35 4.80 4.89
C SER A 350 -29.39 4.57 6.06
N LEU A 351 -28.13 4.25 5.78
CA LEU A 351 -27.12 4.10 6.82
C LEU A 351 -26.88 5.42 7.58
N LYS A 352 -26.74 6.55 6.88
CA LYS A 352 -26.56 7.87 7.51
C LYS A 352 -27.70 8.22 8.45
N VAL A 353 -28.95 7.97 8.04
CA VAL A 353 -30.17 8.22 8.86
C VAL A 353 -30.14 7.30 10.08
N ALA A 354 -29.87 6.01 9.91
CA ALA A 354 -29.81 5.06 11.02
C ALA A 354 -28.74 5.45 12.06
N VAL A 355 -27.54 5.84 11.60
CA VAL A 355 -26.44 6.30 12.47
C VAL A 355 -26.89 7.55 13.25
N ALA A 356 -27.44 8.56 12.57
CA ALA A 356 -27.89 9.80 13.21
C ALA A 356 -28.98 9.56 14.30
N SER A 357 -29.79 8.53 14.12
CA SER A 357 -30.87 8.19 15.05
C SER A 357 -30.45 7.24 16.17
N SER A 358 -29.27 6.61 16.09
CA SER A 358 -28.87 5.54 17.02
C SER A 358 -28.08 6.02 18.24
N GLY A 359 -27.51 7.23 18.20
CA GLY A 359 -26.56 7.72 19.21
C GLY A 359 -25.19 7.01 19.18
N ILE A 360 -24.93 6.13 18.19
CA ILE A 360 -23.65 5.43 18.02
C ILE A 360 -22.76 6.24 17.07
N SER A 361 -21.45 6.31 17.35
CA SER A 361 -20.54 7.05 16.46
C SER A 361 -20.47 6.42 15.06
N PRO A 362 -20.34 7.23 14.00
CA PRO A 362 -20.17 6.75 12.64
C PRO A 362 -19.01 5.77 12.51
N GLU A 363 -17.91 6.02 13.23
CA GLU A 363 -16.72 5.19 13.23
C GLU A 363 -17.03 3.78 13.75
N SER A 364 -17.75 3.68 14.88
CA SER A 364 -18.17 2.39 15.46
C SER A 364 -19.08 1.61 14.52
N VAL A 365 -19.99 2.28 13.82
CA VAL A 365 -20.87 1.61 12.84
C VAL A 365 -20.08 1.15 11.62
N ASN A 366 -19.17 1.96 11.10
CA ASN A 366 -18.28 1.56 10.01
C ASN A 366 -17.38 0.36 10.39
N GLU A 367 -16.94 0.32 11.65
CA GLU A 367 -16.24 -0.86 12.20
C GLU A 367 -17.10 -2.12 12.16
N ARG A 368 -18.33 -2.01 12.61
CA ARG A 368 -19.27 -3.15 12.57
C ARG A 368 -19.52 -3.62 11.14
N VAL A 369 -19.72 -2.69 10.19
CA VAL A 369 -19.94 -3.04 8.78
C VAL A 369 -18.70 -3.76 8.20
N GLY A 370 -17.50 -3.23 8.42
CA GLY A 370 -16.26 -3.86 7.95
C GLY A 370 -16.05 -5.25 8.55
N SER A 371 -16.22 -5.39 9.86
CA SER A 371 -16.12 -6.67 10.57
C SER A 371 -17.22 -7.65 10.12
N GLY A 372 -18.43 -7.19 9.93
CA GLY A 372 -19.54 -8.02 9.45
C GLY A 372 -19.31 -8.57 8.04
N LEU A 373 -18.77 -7.78 7.13
CA LEU A 373 -18.35 -8.24 5.82
C LEU A 373 -17.26 -9.33 5.95
N GLY A 374 -16.28 -9.14 6.85
CA GLY A 374 -15.28 -10.15 7.16
C GLY A 374 -15.90 -11.45 7.69
N MET A 375 -16.87 -11.37 8.61
CA MET A 375 -17.61 -12.54 9.14
C MET A 375 -18.38 -13.27 8.04
N ILE A 376 -19.01 -12.54 7.11
CA ILE A 376 -19.70 -13.14 5.95
C ILE A 376 -18.69 -13.92 5.10
N LEU A 377 -17.58 -13.28 4.73
CA LEU A 377 -16.55 -13.91 3.92
C LEU A 377 -15.98 -15.16 4.62
N ASP A 378 -15.71 -15.05 5.91
CA ASP A 378 -15.24 -16.17 6.73
C ASP A 378 -16.15 -17.40 6.66
N ARG A 379 -17.45 -17.18 6.92
CA ARG A 379 -18.46 -18.24 6.86
C ARG A 379 -18.60 -18.82 5.45
N VAL A 380 -18.54 -17.97 4.41
CA VAL A 380 -18.59 -18.42 3.02
C VAL A 380 -17.39 -19.28 2.69
N LEU A 381 -16.17 -18.82 2.98
CA LEU A 381 -14.93 -19.57 2.72
C LEU A 381 -14.91 -20.92 3.47
N LEU A 382 -15.33 -20.93 4.75
CA LEU A 382 -15.35 -22.13 5.56
C LEU A 382 -16.28 -23.22 4.98
N LYS A 383 -17.45 -22.80 4.49
CA LYS A 383 -18.46 -23.76 4.01
C LYS A 383 -18.32 -24.14 2.55
N SER A 384 -17.74 -23.26 1.72
CA SER A 384 -17.63 -23.49 0.27
C SER A 384 -16.29 -24.10 -0.16
N GLY A 385 -15.25 -23.99 0.67
CA GLY A 385 -13.90 -24.44 0.31
C GLY A 385 -13.26 -23.63 -0.82
N LEU A 386 -13.72 -22.39 -1.09
CA LEU A 386 -13.11 -21.53 -2.11
C LEU A 386 -11.66 -21.21 -1.77
N SER A 387 -10.80 -21.26 -2.79
CA SER A 387 -9.37 -20.97 -2.68
C SER A 387 -9.00 -19.52 -2.97
N ARG A 388 -9.97 -18.70 -3.45
CA ARG A 388 -9.72 -17.29 -3.80
C ARG A 388 -10.85 -16.38 -3.39
N ALA A 389 -10.48 -15.18 -2.88
CA ALA A 389 -11.42 -14.16 -2.45
C ALA A 389 -10.91 -12.74 -2.80
N VAL A 390 -11.83 -11.77 -2.80
CA VAL A 390 -11.50 -10.35 -2.96
C VAL A 390 -12.18 -9.53 -1.86
N ILE A 391 -11.44 -8.61 -1.27
CA ILE A 391 -11.95 -7.61 -0.32
C ILE A 391 -11.77 -6.23 -0.92
N SER A 392 -12.87 -5.49 -1.06
CA SER A 392 -12.90 -4.15 -1.66
C SER A 392 -13.31 -3.08 -0.67
N GLY A 393 -12.48 -2.06 -0.53
CA GLY A 393 -12.62 -0.93 0.39
C GLY A 393 -11.43 -0.85 1.34
N GLY A 394 -10.81 0.34 1.47
CA GLY A 394 -9.58 0.52 2.25
C GLY A 394 -9.69 0.01 3.69
N ASP A 395 -10.58 0.63 4.46
CA ASP A 395 -10.83 0.25 5.87
C ASP A 395 -11.41 -1.16 6.01
N THR A 396 -12.26 -1.56 5.06
CA THR A 396 -12.84 -2.92 5.01
C THR A 396 -11.76 -3.97 4.82
N SER A 397 -10.74 -3.70 3.99
CA SER A 397 -9.68 -4.66 3.66
C SER A 397 -8.88 -5.06 4.90
N GLY A 398 -8.42 -4.09 5.68
CA GLY A 398 -7.66 -4.36 6.90
C GLY A 398 -8.48 -5.10 7.96
N ARG A 399 -9.74 -4.68 8.17
CA ARG A 399 -10.63 -5.28 9.17
C ARG A 399 -11.04 -6.71 8.80
N ALA A 400 -11.43 -6.93 7.55
CA ALA A 400 -11.83 -8.25 7.09
C ALA A 400 -10.64 -9.22 7.07
N ALA A 401 -9.45 -8.79 6.65
CA ALA A 401 -8.24 -9.61 6.72
C ALA A 401 -7.92 -10.02 8.16
N SER A 402 -8.03 -9.10 9.11
CA SER A 402 -7.89 -9.40 10.55
C SER A 402 -8.93 -10.41 11.05
N MET A 403 -10.20 -10.28 10.64
CA MET A 403 -11.26 -11.24 10.98
C MET A 403 -11.01 -12.63 10.40
N LEU A 404 -10.34 -12.72 9.27
CA LEU A 404 -9.91 -13.96 8.66
C LEU A 404 -8.66 -14.57 9.34
N GLY A 405 -8.06 -13.89 10.31
CA GLY A 405 -6.84 -14.31 10.97
C GLY A 405 -5.62 -14.32 10.06
N ILE A 406 -5.66 -13.54 8.98
CA ILE A 406 -4.52 -13.36 8.07
C ILE A 406 -3.56 -12.36 8.72
N ASP A 407 -2.32 -12.77 8.88
CA ASP A 407 -1.27 -11.95 9.51
C ASP A 407 -0.22 -11.45 8.51
N ALA A 408 -0.02 -12.16 7.39
CA ALA A 408 0.92 -11.73 6.35
C ALA A 408 0.44 -12.08 4.94
N LEU A 409 1.04 -11.42 3.94
CA LEU A 409 0.77 -11.58 2.52
C LEU A 409 2.06 -11.71 1.72
N THR A 410 2.04 -12.55 0.67
CA THR A 410 3.07 -12.57 -0.37
C THR A 410 2.40 -12.38 -1.73
N ALA A 411 2.93 -11.52 -2.60
CA ALA A 411 2.34 -11.25 -3.90
C ALA A 411 2.51 -12.44 -4.85
N ILE A 412 1.45 -12.76 -5.61
CA ILE A 412 1.41 -13.85 -6.59
C ILE A 412 1.35 -13.31 -8.02
N ALA A 413 0.42 -12.39 -8.27
CA ALA A 413 0.17 -11.85 -9.60
C ALA A 413 -0.31 -10.40 -9.53
N PRO A 414 0.10 -9.52 -10.47
CA PRO A 414 -0.45 -8.18 -10.57
C PRO A 414 -1.92 -8.25 -11.00
N LEU A 415 -2.78 -7.43 -10.40
CA LEU A 415 -4.16 -7.22 -10.84
C LEU A 415 -4.40 -5.74 -11.17
N ALA A 416 -4.05 -4.87 -10.26
CA ALA A 416 -4.03 -3.41 -10.44
C ALA A 416 -2.96 -2.81 -9.55
N PRO A 417 -2.35 -1.67 -9.90
CA PRO A 417 -1.30 -1.05 -9.11
C PRO A 417 -1.67 -0.87 -7.63
N GLY A 418 -0.88 -1.42 -6.73
CA GLY A 418 -1.10 -1.40 -5.29
C GLY A 418 -2.19 -2.39 -4.79
N SER A 419 -2.68 -3.27 -5.65
CA SER A 419 -3.68 -4.29 -5.29
C SER A 419 -3.41 -5.60 -6.04
N PRO A 420 -2.30 -6.27 -5.77
CA PRO A 420 -1.97 -7.55 -6.35
C PRO A 420 -2.86 -8.68 -5.80
N LEU A 421 -2.91 -9.78 -6.52
CA LEU A 421 -3.35 -11.05 -5.96
C LEU A 421 -2.23 -11.59 -5.06
N CYS A 422 -2.56 -11.91 -3.82
CA CYS A 422 -1.62 -12.37 -2.80
C CYS A 422 -1.97 -13.78 -2.32
N ARG A 423 -0.97 -14.48 -1.79
CA ARG A 423 -1.14 -15.62 -0.91
C ARG A 423 -1.24 -15.09 0.52
N ALA A 424 -2.30 -15.47 1.21
CA ALA A 424 -2.46 -15.21 2.63
C ALA A 424 -1.64 -16.20 3.47
N HIS A 425 -1.08 -15.69 4.55
CA HIS A 425 -0.44 -16.47 5.60
C HIS A 425 -1.22 -16.28 6.89
N ALA A 426 -1.54 -17.40 7.56
CA ALA A 426 -2.35 -17.42 8.76
C ALA A 426 -1.91 -18.54 9.68
N GLU A 427 -1.30 -18.21 10.82
CA GLU A 427 -0.63 -19.17 11.72
C GLU A 427 -1.52 -20.35 12.19
N ARG A 428 -2.81 -20.15 12.33
CA ARG A 428 -3.74 -21.13 12.92
C ARG A 428 -5.05 -21.26 12.14
N SER A 429 -5.03 -21.01 10.87
CA SER A 429 -6.26 -20.89 10.10
C SER A 429 -6.25 -21.82 8.90
N TYR A 430 -7.41 -22.41 8.60
CA TYR A 430 -7.68 -23.03 7.30
C TYR A 430 -7.59 -22.04 6.12
N ARG A 431 -7.26 -20.76 6.40
CA ARG A 431 -7.04 -19.72 5.40
C ARG A 431 -5.57 -19.55 5.05
N ASP A 432 -4.66 -20.30 5.67
CA ASP A 432 -3.28 -20.32 5.22
C ASP A 432 -3.24 -20.83 3.78
N GLY A 433 -2.56 -20.09 2.90
CA GLY A 433 -2.53 -20.36 1.47
C GLY A 433 -3.73 -19.84 0.66
N LEU A 434 -4.74 -19.22 1.27
CA LEU A 434 -5.84 -18.57 0.55
C LEU A 434 -5.26 -17.50 -0.41
N GLU A 435 -5.72 -17.51 -1.65
CA GLU A 435 -5.41 -16.45 -2.59
C GLU A 435 -6.39 -15.29 -2.39
N ILE A 436 -5.86 -14.10 -2.09
CA ILE A 436 -6.68 -12.95 -1.73
C ILE A 436 -6.19 -11.68 -2.42
N ALA A 437 -7.12 -10.89 -2.92
CA ALA A 437 -6.83 -9.52 -3.35
C ALA A 437 -7.50 -8.52 -2.41
N LEU A 438 -6.69 -7.59 -1.89
CA LEU A 438 -7.15 -6.49 -1.04
C LEU A 438 -7.04 -5.19 -1.86
N LYS A 439 -8.14 -4.47 -2.06
CA LYS A 439 -8.12 -3.26 -2.88
C LYS A 439 -8.74 -2.06 -2.20
N GLY A 440 -8.12 -0.90 -2.42
CA GLY A 440 -8.70 0.39 -2.11
C GLY A 440 -9.96 0.67 -2.94
N GLY A 441 -10.86 1.50 -2.44
CA GLY A 441 -12.11 1.82 -3.14
C GLY A 441 -11.94 2.45 -4.51
N GLN A 442 -10.85 3.18 -4.74
CA GLN A 442 -10.56 3.92 -5.99
C GLN A 442 -9.60 3.17 -6.94
N VAL A 443 -9.30 1.89 -6.68
CA VAL A 443 -8.29 1.12 -7.39
C VAL A 443 -8.92 0.15 -8.40
N GLY A 444 -8.27 -0.02 -9.54
CA GLY A 444 -8.56 -1.04 -10.55
C GLY A 444 -9.60 -0.62 -11.60
N ALA A 445 -9.52 -1.25 -12.77
CA ALA A 445 -10.44 -1.10 -13.87
C ALA A 445 -11.83 -1.73 -13.56
N PRO A 446 -12.86 -1.48 -14.41
CA PRO A 446 -14.20 -2.03 -14.18
C PRO A 446 -14.26 -3.56 -14.09
N ASP A 447 -13.36 -4.28 -14.77
CA ASP A 447 -13.29 -5.75 -14.77
C ASP A 447 -12.48 -6.36 -13.63
N PHE A 448 -12.05 -5.58 -12.62
CA PHE A 448 -11.15 -6.01 -11.54
C PHE A 448 -11.55 -7.33 -10.87
N PHE A 449 -12.84 -7.54 -10.60
CA PHE A 449 -13.30 -8.77 -9.94
C PHE A 449 -13.21 -9.98 -10.89
N VAL A 450 -13.44 -9.78 -12.17
CA VAL A 450 -13.28 -10.80 -13.22
C VAL A 450 -11.79 -11.11 -13.43
N ALA A 451 -10.95 -10.08 -13.46
CA ALA A 451 -9.48 -10.22 -13.54
C ALA A 451 -8.93 -11.01 -12.33
N ALA A 452 -9.43 -10.72 -11.12
CA ALA A 452 -9.07 -11.47 -9.91
C ALA A 452 -9.44 -12.97 -10.02
N LYS A 453 -10.61 -13.30 -10.58
CA LYS A 453 -11.00 -14.69 -10.85
C LYS A 453 -10.05 -15.35 -11.84
N ARG A 454 -9.69 -14.63 -12.91
CA ARG A 454 -8.77 -15.10 -13.96
C ARG A 454 -7.33 -15.24 -13.44
N GLY A 455 -6.93 -14.47 -12.42
CA GLY A 455 -5.59 -14.46 -11.86
C GLY A 455 -4.55 -13.72 -12.72
N ALA A 456 -5.00 -12.74 -13.49
CA ALA A 456 -4.19 -11.92 -14.38
C ALA A 456 -4.68 -10.46 -14.39
N PRO A 457 -3.84 -9.50 -14.80
CA PRO A 457 -4.23 -8.09 -14.89
C PRO A 457 -5.50 -7.86 -15.73
N SER A 458 -6.12 -6.70 -15.52
CA SER A 458 -7.23 -6.22 -16.34
C SER A 458 -6.85 -6.17 -17.82
N ASP A 459 -7.79 -6.56 -18.69
CA ASP A 459 -7.66 -6.36 -20.15
C ASP A 459 -8.16 -4.97 -20.56
N LEU A 460 -8.83 -4.25 -19.65
CA LEU A 460 -9.35 -2.91 -19.89
C LEU A 460 -8.33 -1.86 -19.46
N SER A 461 -8.05 -0.90 -20.33
CA SER A 461 -7.26 0.29 -19.95
C SER A 461 -8.05 1.15 -18.95
N VAL A 462 -7.38 1.67 -17.94
CA VAL A 462 -7.94 2.63 -16.96
C VAL A 462 -7.99 4.04 -17.55
#